data_78628cede84ec08b1616dec2e8a51334
#
_entry.id   78628cede84ec08b1616dec2e8a51334
#
_cell.length_a   1.000
_cell.length_b   1.000
_cell.length_c   1.000
_cell.angle_alpha   90.00
_cell.angle_beta   90.00
_cell.angle_gamma   90.00
#
_symmetry.space_group_name_H-M   'P 1'
#
loop_
_entity.id
_entity.type
_entity.pdbx_description
1 polymer ?
#
loop_
_entity_poly.entity_id
_entity_poly.type
_entity_poly.pdbx_seq_one_letter_code
_entity_poly.pdbx_strand_id
1 'polypeptide(L)'
;MRLILAGGGTGGHLFPALAIAETLKANFPSSEVLFVGTKRGIESRLIPQTGFPIKFVSARGIMRTGIMNSIRAGMEIPVGVIQSFKIINEFKPDFVLGVGGYASAPTLIAALILNIETGIQEQNSLMGVANRMLSKFVNKIFVSWENTSPSTPPEKTFLVGNPVRPDLFRIQPTQDETEKFKILIFGGSKGANSLNLGMIEHLDQLRSIASKIKIVHQTGADFVIKVRKAYEQAGIEADVREFITDMGTYYAWADLVVCRAGASSLAEITATGKPAIVVPFPFAAEDHQTKNALWLENHHAVRMVGDSELKSGVLIFRILELIKNPSEIKTMAENAAKLGRPNAARAIVLEILKNQRLAA
;
A
#
# COMPACT_ATOMS: atom_id res chain seq x y z
N MET A 1 -19.30 0.65 18.41
CA MET A 1 -17.83 0.66 18.53
C MET A 1 -17.27 1.99 18.08
N ARG A 2 -16.34 2.53 18.85
CA ARG A 2 -15.63 3.79 18.53
C ARG A 2 -14.16 3.49 18.28
N LEU A 3 -13.72 3.61 17.02
CA LEU A 3 -12.38 3.25 16.57
C LEU A 3 -11.57 4.50 16.22
N ILE A 4 -10.37 4.63 16.77
CA ILE A 4 -9.37 5.56 16.25
C ILE A 4 -8.41 4.82 15.32
N LEU A 5 -8.22 5.35 14.12
CA LEU A 5 -7.20 4.94 13.15
C LEU A 5 -6.09 6.00 13.13
N ALA A 6 -4.94 5.67 13.71
CA ALA A 6 -3.84 6.61 13.88
C ALA A 6 -2.70 6.31 12.91
N GLY A 7 -2.36 7.28 12.07
CA GLY A 7 -1.27 7.14 11.10
C GLY A 7 -1.47 7.94 9.84
N GLY A 8 -0.68 7.65 8.82
CA GLY A 8 -0.73 8.36 7.54
C GLY A 8 0.65 8.72 7.00
N GLY A 9 0.76 9.88 6.37
CA GLY A 9 1.97 10.38 5.71
C GLY A 9 2.11 9.91 4.27
N THR A 10 1.80 8.65 3.97
CA THR A 10 1.86 8.06 2.62
C THR A 10 0.61 7.23 2.32
N GLY A 11 0.37 6.95 1.03
CA GLY A 11 -0.74 6.07 0.61
C GLY A 11 -0.64 4.65 1.17
N GLY A 12 0.60 4.16 1.38
CA GLY A 12 0.84 2.83 1.93
C GLY A 12 0.27 2.60 3.33
N HIS A 13 0.13 3.65 4.13
CA HIS A 13 -0.50 3.60 5.45
C HIS A 13 -1.98 4.02 5.41
N LEU A 14 -2.31 5.00 4.56
CA LEU A 14 -3.63 5.59 4.52
C LEU A 14 -4.69 4.67 3.90
N PHE A 15 -4.39 4.04 2.76
CA PHE A 15 -5.36 3.18 2.08
C PHE A 15 -5.75 1.93 2.88
N PRO A 16 -4.82 1.22 3.56
CA PRO A 16 -5.19 0.18 4.52
C PRO A 16 -6.11 0.67 5.64
N ALA A 17 -5.85 1.87 6.18
CA ALA A 17 -6.70 2.46 7.21
C ALA A 17 -8.12 2.77 6.67
N LEU A 18 -8.23 3.31 5.47
CA LEU A 18 -9.52 3.55 4.81
C LEU A 18 -10.28 2.25 4.58
N ALA A 19 -9.62 1.21 4.08
CA ALA A 19 -10.24 -0.09 3.87
C ALA A 19 -10.81 -0.68 5.17
N ILE A 20 -10.10 -0.53 6.30
CA ILE A 20 -10.59 -0.93 7.62
C ILE A 20 -11.81 -0.10 8.03
N ALA A 21 -11.75 1.24 7.88
CA ALA A 21 -12.83 2.14 8.24
C ALA A 21 -14.11 1.85 7.44
N GLU A 22 -13.99 1.72 6.14
CA GLU A 22 -15.10 1.40 5.23
C GLU A 22 -15.70 0.04 5.54
N THR A 23 -14.85 -0.98 5.78
CA THR A 23 -15.29 -2.32 6.17
C THR A 23 -16.03 -2.32 7.50
N LEU A 24 -15.54 -1.57 8.50
CA LEU A 24 -16.21 -1.42 9.77
C LEU A 24 -17.59 -0.75 9.60
N LYS A 25 -17.67 0.35 8.87
CA LYS A 25 -18.93 1.07 8.63
C LYS A 25 -19.95 0.26 7.82
N ALA A 26 -19.48 -0.49 6.83
CA ALA A 26 -20.35 -1.34 6.01
C ALA A 26 -20.99 -2.50 6.80
N ASN A 27 -20.22 -3.12 7.71
CA ASN A 27 -20.70 -4.25 8.49
C ASN A 27 -21.35 -3.84 9.84
N PHE A 28 -20.98 -2.67 10.38
CA PHE A 28 -21.46 -2.16 11.67
C PHE A 28 -21.76 -0.66 11.54
N PRO A 29 -22.89 -0.26 10.93
CA PRO A 29 -23.22 1.14 10.60
C PRO A 29 -23.24 2.10 11.79
N SER A 30 -23.58 1.60 13.00
CA SER A 30 -23.57 2.38 14.25
C SER A 30 -22.17 2.67 14.81
N SER A 31 -21.12 2.09 14.24
CA SER A 31 -19.76 2.36 14.68
C SER A 31 -19.32 3.77 14.31
N GLU A 32 -18.46 4.37 15.12
CA GLU A 32 -17.82 5.65 14.86
C GLU A 32 -16.35 5.45 14.57
N VAL A 33 -15.83 6.13 13.54
CA VAL A 33 -14.40 6.08 13.17
C VAL A 33 -13.85 7.48 13.18
N LEU A 34 -12.70 7.68 13.83
CA LEU A 34 -11.93 8.93 13.84
C LEU A 34 -10.52 8.66 13.32
N PHE A 35 -10.11 9.40 12.31
CA PHE A 35 -8.71 9.39 11.87
C PHE A 35 -7.87 10.37 12.70
N VAL A 36 -6.66 9.96 13.05
CA VAL A 36 -5.65 10.83 13.68
C VAL A 36 -4.40 10.81 12.80
N GLY A 37 -4.08 11.97 12.24
CA GLY A 37 -2.97 12.14 11.29
C GLY A 37 -2.14 13.38 11.57
N THR A 38 -1.33 13.78 10.58
CA THR A 38 -0.56 15.04 10.60
C THR A 38 -1.10 16.01 9.53
N LYS A 39 -0.95 17.31 9.77
CA LYS A 39 -1.36 18.33 8.78
C LYS A 39 -0.55 18.27 7.47
N ARG A 40 0.63 17.62 7.49
CA ARG A 40 1.56 17.54 6.34
C ARG A 40 1.39 16.29 5.50
N GLY A 41 0.77 15.25 6.03
CA GLY A 41 0.55 13.99 5.33
C GLY A 41 -0.60 14.08 4.32
N ILE A 42 -0.66 13.10 3.43
CA ILE A 42 -1.72 13.01 2.41
C ILE A 42 -3.11 12.83 3.04
N GLU A 43 -3.17 12.32 4.26
CA GLU A 43 -4.38 12.12 5.03
C GLU A 43 -5.15 13.44 5.26
N SER A 44 -4.45 14.56 5.41
CA SER A 44 -5.07 15.87 5.60
C SER A 44 -5.93 16.32 4.42
N ARG A 45 -5.60 15.86 3.21
CA ARG A 45 -6.31 16.16 1.98
C ARG A 45 -7.33 15.08 1.60
N LEU A 46 -6.98 13.81 1.78
CA LEU A 46 -7.79 12.70 1.29
C LEU A 46 -8.91 12.30 2.25
N ILE A 47 -8.67 12.25 3.57
CA ILE A 47 -9.71 11.81 4.52
C ILE A 47 -10.97 12.70 4.50
N PRO A 48 -10.88 14.05 4.45
CA PRO A 48 -12.10 14.88 4.34
C PRO A 48 -12.97 14.56 3.13
N GLN A 49 -12.38 14.08 2.04
CA GLN A 49 -13.13 13.71 0.81
C GLN A 49 -13.90 12.40 0.97
N THR A 50 -13.56 11.58 1.95
CA THR A 50 -14.23 10.29 2.23
C THR A 50 -15.39 10.41 3.22
N GLY A 51 -15.60 11.58 3.80
CA GLY A 51 -16.64 11.82 4.83
C GLY A 51 -16.26 11.37 6.23
N PHE A 52 -15.07 10.77 6.44
CA PHE A 52 -14.61 10.44 7.78
C PHE A 52 -14.02 11.67 8.49
N PRO A 53 -14.27 11.83 9.81
CA PRO A 53 -13.64 12.87 10.60
C PRO A 53 -12.14 12.61 10.80
N ILE A 54 -11.35 13.69 10.80
CA ILE A 54 -9.92 13.65 11.07
C ILE A 54 -9.51 14.71 12.10
N LYS A 55 -8.65 14.34 13.03
CA LYS A 55 -7.93 15.24 13.94
C LYS A 55 -6.43 15.16 13.68
N PHE A 56 -5.71 16.20 14.04
CA PHE A 56 -4.28 16.31 13.75
C PHE A 56 -3.46 16.41 15.03
N VAL A 57 -2.32 15.70 15.00
CA VAL A 57 -1.29 15.77 16.05
C VAL A 57 0.05 16.19 15.46
N SER A 58 0.91 16.77 16.29
CA SER A 58 2.28 17.10 15.94
C SER A 58 3.11 15.84 15.95
N ALA A 59 3.66 15.47 14.80
CA ALA A 59 4.59 14.35 14.68
C ALA A 59 5.46 14.51 13.43
N ARG A 60 6.74 14.14 13.55
CA ARG A 60 7.72 14.10 12.44
C ARG A 60 8.53 12.81 12.48
N GLY A 61 9.11 12.46 11.31
CA GLY A 61 10.08 11.39 11.23
C GLY A 61 11.40 11.76 11.86
N ILE A 62 11.94 10.85 12.67
CA ILE A 62 13.24 11.00 13.32
C ILE A 62 14.39 10.65 12.35
N MET A 63 14.13 9.81 11.33
CA MET A 63 15.15 9.28 10.44
C MET A 63 15.44 10.17 9.22
N ARG A 64 16.72 10.28 8.84
CA ARG A 64 17.26 10.97 7.63
C ARG A 64 17.26 12.50 7.64
N THR A 65 17.21 13.17 8.80
CA THR A 65 17.03 14.64 8.83
C THR A 65 18.14 15.40 9.56
N GLY A 66 19.30 14.82 9.81
CA GLY A 66 20.38 15.48 10.54
C GLY A 66 20.08 15.69 12.04
N ILE A 67 21.11 15.98 12.83
CA ILE A 67 21.02 16.06 14.32
C ILE A 67 19.96 17.07 14.79
N MET A 68 19.91 18.26 14.18
CA MET A 68 18.98 19.34 14.55
C MET A 68 17.51 18.94 14.35
N ASN A 69 17.22 18.26 13.25
CA ASN A 69 15.85 17.78 12.96
C ASN A 69 15.45 16.57 13.81
N SER A 70 16.43 15.74 14.19
CA SER A 70 16.20 14.62 15.12
C SER A 70 15.84 15.13 16.53
N ILE A 71 16.50 16.19 17.00
CA ILE A 71 16.16 16.86 18.28
C ILE A 71 14.75 17.47 18.21
N ARG A 72 14.41 18.16 17.13
CA ARG A 72 13.05 18.74 16.94
C ARG A 72 12.00 17.64 16.87
N ALA A 73 12.25 16.54 16.16
CA ALA A 73 11.33 15.39 16.10
C ALA A 73 11.14 14.77 17.50
N GLY A 74 12.20 14.65 18.30
CA GLY A 74 12.13 14.18 19.68
C GLY A 74 11.25 15.06 20.58
N MET A 75 11.29 16.38 20.39
CA MET A 75 10.42 17.33 21.13
C MET A 75 8.97 17.33 20.64
N GLU A 76 8.70 16.98 19.39
CA GLU A 76 7.33 16.90 18.85
C GLU A 76 6.56 15.67 19.39
N ILE A 77 7.23 14.59 19.77
CA ILE A 77 6.56 13.39 20.31
C ILE A 77 5.78 13.70 21.59
N PRO A 78 6.34 14.33 22.65
CA PRO A 78 5.58 14.68 23.84
C PRO A 78 4.38 15.59 23.54
N VAL A 79 4.56 16.57 22.65
CA VAL A 79 3.46 17.46 22.23
C VAL A 79 2.36 16.65 21.54
N GLY A 80 2.72 15.75 20.63
CA GLY A 80 1.79 14.85 19.96
C GLY A 80 1.05 13.93 20.93
N VAL A 81 1.72 13.45 21.99
CA VAL A 81 1.10 12.64 23.04
C VAL A 81 0.06 13.46 23.81
N ILE A 82 0.40 14.68 24.23
CA ILE A 82 -0.55 15.59 24.92
C ILE A 82 -1.77 15.89 24.05
N GLN A 83 -1.56 16.17 22.76
CA GLN A 83 -2.66 16.39 21.81
C GLN A 83 -3.52 15.13 21.67
N SER A 84 -2.89 13.96 21.64
CA SER A 84 -3.59 12.67 21.55
C SER A 84 -4.42 12.38 22.80
N PHE A 85 -3.95 12.72 23.99
CA PHE A 85 -4.75 12.65 25.23
C PHE A 85 -6.06 13.44 25.12
N LYS A 86 -6.00 14.67 24.61
CA LYS A 86 -7.19 15.49 24.41
C LYS A 86 -8.16 14.83 23.43
N ILE A 87 -7.67 14.37 22.28
CA ILE A 87 -8.47 13.71 21.24
C ILE A 87 -9.13 12.45 21.79
N ILE A 88 -8.38 11.60 22.50
CA ILE A 88 -8.86 10.35 23.08
C ILE A 88 -9.93 10.60 24.14
N ASN A 89 -9.73 11.58 25.04
CA ASN A 89 -10.71 11.94 26.08
C ASN A 89 -12.01 12.52 25.50
N GLU A 90 -11.93 13.28 24.39
CA GLU A 90 -13.10 13.80 23.68
C GLU A 90 -13.84 12.69 22.93
N PHE A 91 -13.12 11.85 22.20
CA PHE A 91 -13.72 10.81 21.35
C PHE A 91 -14.09 9.53 22.13
N LYS A 92 -13.40 9.21 23.22
CA LYS A 92 -13.60 8.02 24.07
C LYS A 92 -13.63 6.73 23.24
N PRO A 93 -12.54 6.36 22.54
CA PRO A 93 -12.49 5.19 21.70
C PRO A 93 -12.51 3.90 22.51
N ASP A 94 -13.12 2.86 21.95
CA ASP A 94 -13.04 1.49 22.47
C ASP A 94 -11.71 0.83 22.05
N PHE A 95 -11.15 1.25 20.92
CA PHE A 95 -9.92 0.71 20.37
C PHE A 95 -9.13 1.78 19.59
N VAL A 96 -7.80 1.74 19.69
CA VAL A 96 -6.89 2.59 18.91
C VAL A 96 -5.98 1.70 18.06
N LEU A 97 -6.09 1.81 16.74
CA LEU A 97 -5.25 1.08 15.78
C LEU A 97 -4.21 2.01 15.15
N GLY A 98 -2.95 1.75 15.38
CA GLY A 98 -1.85 2.39 14.66
C GLY A 98 -1.61 1.69 13.31
N VAL A 99 -1.72 2.45 12.23
CA VAL A 99 -1.54 1.95 10.86
C VAL A 99 -0.18 2.34 10.27
N GLY A 100 0.73 2.81 11.11
CA GLY A 100 2.04 3.31 10.67
C GLY A 100 2.04 4.80 10.32
N GLY A 101 3.24 5.32 10.02
CA GLY A 101 3.44 6.75 9.87
C GLY A 101 3.66 7.47 11.21
N TYR A 102 3.96 8.77 11.13
CA TYR A 102 4.45 9.50 12.30
C TYR A 102 3.40 9.75 13.39
N ALA A 103 2.12 9.93 13.01
CA ALA A 103 1.02 10.17 13.96
C ALA A 103 0.64 8.92 14.77
N SER A 104 1.02 7.73 14.33
CA SER A 104 0.70 6.46 14.98
C SER A 104 1.30 6.38 16.38
N ALA A 105 2.61 6.66 16.52
CA ALA A 105 3.33 6.48 17.79
C ALA A 105 2.77 7.36 18.93
N PRO A 106 2.63 8.68 18.82
CA PRO A 106 2.12 9.49 19.93
C PRO A 106 0.68 9.13 20.31
N THR A 107 -0.15 8.73 19.34
CA THR A 107 -1.53 8.34 19.61
C THR A 107 -1.62 7.01 20.35
N LEU A 108 -0.81 6.01 19.95
CA LEU A 108 -0.74 4.73 20.64
C LEU A 108 -0.15 4.88 22.06
N ILE A 109 0.89 5.70 22.24
CA ILE A 109 1.45 5.98 23.59
C ILE A 109 0.38 6.55 24.52
N ALA A 110 -0.37 7.54 24.04
CA ALA A 110 -1.45 8.13 24.83
C ALA A 110 -2.56 7.10 25.17
N ALA A 111 -2.94 6.26 24.23
CA ALA A 111 -3.93 5.21 24.44
C ALA A 111 -3.46 4.14 25.45
N LEU A 112 -2.18 3.73 25.38
CA LEU A 112 -1.57 2.80 26.32
C LEU A 112 -1.57 3.36 27.76
N ILE A 113 -1.21 4.63 27.93
CA ILE A 113 -1.23 5.31 29.25
C ILE A 113 -2.66 5.39 29.82
N LEU A 114 -3.66 5.54 28.95
CA LEU A 114 -5.08 5.59 29.33
C LEU A 114 -5.72 4.20 29.47
N ASN A 115 -4.94 3.11 29.35
CA ASN A 115 -5.41 1.71 29.37
C ASN A 115 -6.54 1.42 28.36
N ILE A 116 -6.48 2.05 27.18
CA ILE A 116 -7.39 1.77 26.08
C ILE A 116 -6.80 0.61 25.25
N GLU A 117 -7.65 -0.27 24.76
CA GLU A 117 -7.22 -1.39 23.93
C GLU A 117 -6.56 -0.87 22.63
N THR A 118 -5.37 -1.42 22.31
CA THR A 118 -4.54 -0.93 21.21
C THR A 118 -4.09 -2.04 20.27
N GLY A 119 -3.88 -1.67 19.01
CA GLY A 119 -3.25 -2.55 18.05
C GLY A 119 -2.34 -1.78 17.09
N ILE A 120 -1.49 -2.52 16.40
CA ILE A 120 -0.72 -2.03 15.26
C ILE A 120 -1.00 -2.89 14.04
N GLN A 121 -1.00 -2.26 12.87
CA GLN A 121 -1.05 -2.93 11.58
C GLN A 121 0.27 -2.65 10.85
N GLU A 122 0.96 -3.72 10.43
CA GLU A 122 2.22 -3.65 9.70
C GLU A 122 2.02 -4.14 8.27
N GLN A 123 2.32 -3.27 7.32
CA GLN A 123 2.14 -3.52 5.89
C GLN A 123 3.31 -4.27 5.26
N ASN A 124 4.52 -4.09 5.80
CA ASN A 124 5.75 -4.59 5.20
C ASN A 124 6.20 -5.90 5.85
N SER A 125 7.01 -6.65 5.13
CA SER A 125 7.68 -7.86 5.64
C SER A 125 8.69 -7.54 6.75
N LEU A 126 9.22 -6.32 6.77
CA LEU A 126 10.05 -5.80 7.85
C LEU A 126 9.29 -4.71 8.61
N MET A 127 9.11 -4.93 9.90
CA MET A 127 8.39 -4.00 10.77
C MET A 127 9.15 -2.68 10.92
N GLY A 128 8.44 -1.56 10.67
CA GLY A 128 8.99 -0.23 10.87
C GLY A 128 9.39 0.02 12.34
N VAL A 129 10.38 0.90 12.56
CA VAL A 129 10.97 1.14 13.89
C VAL A 129 9.92 1.45 14.96
N ALA A 130 8.97 2.34 14.68
CA ALA A 130 7.93 2.70 15.64
C ALA A 130 7.03 1.50 15.99
N ASN A 131 6.57 0.75 15.00
CA ASN A 131 5.76 -0.45 15.20
C ASN A 131 6.55 -1.51 15.99
N ARG A 132 7.84 -1.71 15.68
CA ARG A 132 8.73 -2.64 16.38
C ARG A 132 8.90 -2.28 17.87
N MET A 133 9.02 -0.99 18.19
CA MET A 133 9.11 -0.56 19.59
C MET A 133 7.77 -0.75 20.34
N LEU A 134 6.66 -0.40 19.71
CA LEU A 134 5.33 -0.44 20.30
C LEU A 134 4.74 -1.86 20.33
N SER A 135 5.23 -2.78 19.50
CA SER A 135 4.74 -4.17 19.44
C SER A 135 4.79 -4.89 20.79
N LYS A 136 5.73 -4.52 21.66
CA LYS A 136 5.86 -5.09 23.00
C LYS A 136 4.70 -4.71 23.94
N PHE A 137 4.08 -3.56 23.70
CA PHE A 137 3.13 -2.95 24.63
C PHE A 137 1.66 -3.03 24.17
N VAL A 138 1.41 -3.07 22.86
CA VAL A 138 0.05 -3.13 22.30
C VAL A 138 -0.60 -4.49 22.54
N ASN A 139 -1.93 -4.53 22.54
CA ASN A 139 -2.72 -5.74 22.75
C ASN A 139 -2.76 -6.65 21.52
N LYS A 140 -2.76 -6.08 20.30
CA LYS A 140 -2.87 -6.83 19.04
C LYS A 140 -1.89 -6.33 18.00
N ILE A 141 -1.34 -7.28 17.21
CA ILE A 141 -0.41 -6.99 16.11
C ILE A 141 -0.96 -7.67 14.86
N PHE A 142 -1.33 -6.88 13.86
CA PHE A 142 -1.82 -7.36 12.58
C PHE A 142 -0.70 -7.26 11.56
N VAL A 143 -0.24 -8.40 11.04
CA VAL A 143 0.87 -8.47 10.08
C VAL A 143 0.37 -8.90 8.70
N SER A 144 1.05 -8.39 7.68
CA SER A 144 0.70 -8.66 6.29
C SER A 144 1.40 -9.89 5.72
N TRP A 145 2.56 -10.27 6.26
CA TRP A 145 3.45 -11.31 5.72
C TRP A 145 3.83 -12.31 6.80
N GLU A 146 4.00 -13.57 6.42
CA GLU A 146 4.39 -14.65 7.34
C GLU A 146 5.76 -14.42 7.99
N ASN A 147 6.66 -13.81 7.23
CA ASN A 147 8.02 -13.49 7.67
C ASN A 147 8.15 -12.11 8.35
N THR A 148 7.04 -11.46 8.70
CA THR A 148 7.12 -10.19 9.42
C THR A 148 7.77 -10.42 10.77
N SER A 149 8.89 -9.77 10.97
CA SER A 149 9.81 -9.77 12.12
C SER A 149 9.59 -10.85 13.20
N PRO A 150 10.58 -11.74 13.41
CA PRO A 150 10.53 -12.78 14.46
C PRO A 150 10.38 -12.23 15.89
N SER A 151 10.48 -10.92 16.09
CA SER A 151 10.41 -10.24 17.39
C SER A 151 8.99 -9.90 17.85
N THR A 152 7.95 -10.28 17.08
CA THR A 152 6.56 -10.07 17.50
C THR A 152 6.11 -11.21 18.42
N PRO A 153 5.48 -10.91 19.59
CA PRO A 153 4.93 -11.94 20.46
C PRO A 153 3.85 -12.75 19.74
N PRO A 154 4.00 -14.09 19.60
CA PRO A 154 3.09 -14.91 18.79
C PRO A 154 1.65 -14.85 19.27
N GLU A 155 1.43 -14.78 20.59
CA GLU A 155 0.12 -14.84 21.23
C GLU A 155 -0.81 -13.65 20.90
N LYS A 156 -0.23 -12.53 20.43
CA LYS A 156 -1.00 -11.34 20.03
C LYS A 156 -0.77 -10.93 18.58
N THR A 157 -0.10 -11.79 17.81
CA THR A 157 0.21 -11.53 16.39
C THR A 157 -0.71 -12.32 15.48
N PHE A 158 -1.38 -11.59 14.59
CA PHE A 158 -2.37 -12.13 13.65
C PHE A 158 -1.91 -11.90 12.21
N LEU A 159 -1.70 -12.97 11.46
CA LEU A 159 -1.43 -12.89 10.02
C LEU A 159 -2.74 -12.68 9.27
N VAL A 160 -3.04 -11.45 8.94
CA VAL A 160 -4.30 -11.04 8.32
C VAL A 160 -4.14 -10.58 6.86
N GLY A 161 -2.94 -10.23 6.45
CA GLY A 161 -2.66 -9.56 5.19
C GLY A 161 -2.71 -8.03 5.30
N ASN A 162 -2.39 -7.35 4.20
CA ASN A 162 -2.53 -5.90 4.13
C ASN A 162 -3.92 -5.54 3.59
N PRO A 163 -4.71 -4.74 4.31
CA PRO A 163 -6.03 -4.32 3.84
C PRO A 163 -5.97 -3.63 2.49
N VAL A 164 -6.77 -4.11 1.56
CA VAL A 164 -6.94 -3.54 0.23
C VAL A 164 -8.32 -2.92 0.09
N ARG A 165 -8.46 -2.00 -0.83
CA ARG A 165 -9.72 -1.28 -1.06
C ARG A 165 -10.82 -2.24 -1.52
N PRO A 166 -12.03 -2.16 -0.95
CA PRO A 166 -13.14 -3.05 -1.33
C PRO A 166 -13.59 -2.90 -2.80
N ASP A 167 -13.37 -1.75 -3.42
CA ASP A 167 -13.71 -1.48 -4.82
C ASP A 167 -12.92 -2.34 -5.81
N LEU A 168 -11.74 -2.84 -5.43
CA LEU A 168 -10.96 -3.77 -6.26
C LEU A 168 -11.72 -5.05 -6.66
N PHE A 169 -12.72 -5.45 -5.86
CA PHE A 169 -13.47 -6.68 -6.09
C PHE A 169 -14.89 -6.46 -6.63
N ARG A 170 -15.31 -5.21 -6.81
CA ARG A 170 -16.66 -4.86 -7.28
C ARG A 170 -16.79 -4.82 -8.78
N ILE A 171 -15.66 -4.79 -9.49
CA ILE A 171 -15.62 -4.59 -10.93
C ILE A 171 -15.48 -5.95 -11.60
N GLN A 172 -16.40 -6.26 -12.51
CA GLN A 172 -16.26 -7.36 -13.42
C GLN A 172 -15.24 -7.00 -14.50
N PRO A 173 -14.42 -7.95 -14.99
CA PRO A 173 -13.53 -7.68 -16.12
C PRO A 173 -14.34 -7.07 -17.25
N THR A 174 -13.95 -5.90 -17.73
CA THR A 174 -14.52 -5.33 -18.92
C THR A 174 -14.24 -6.30 -20.06
N GLN A 175 -15.28 -6.75 -20.77
CA GLN A 175 -15.11 -7.42 -22.05
C GLN A 175 -14.57 -6.37 -23.04
N ASP A 176 -13.27 -6.13 -22.99
CA ASP A 176 -12.58 -5.42 -24.05
C ASP A 176 -12.39 -6.48 -25.16
N GLU A 177 -13.18 -6.40 -26.22
CA GLU A 177 -13.21 -7.35 -27.34
C GLU A 177 -11.88 -7.41 -28.12
N THR A 178 -10.87 -6.65 -27.71
CA THR A 178 -9.57 -6.66 -28.37
C THR A 178 -8.74 -7.85 -27.87
N GLU A 179 -8.24 -8.67 -28.79
CA GLU A 179 -7.29 -9.76 -28.53
C GLU A 179 -5.88 -9.26 -28.11
N LYS A 180 -5.74 -7.94 -27.83
CA LYS A 180 -4.45 -7.36 -27.46
C LYS A 180 -4.07 -7.70 -26.04
N PHE A 181 -2.80 -7.97 -25.81
CA PHE A 181 -2.24 -8.17 -24.49
C PHE A 181 -2.17 -6.84 -23.71
N LYS A 182 -2.75 -6.78 -22.53
CA LYS A 182 -3.04 -5.58 -21.76
C LYS A 182 -2.05 -5.40 -20.62
N ILE A 183 -1.32 -4.28 -20.63
CA ILE A 183 -0.28 -3.98 -19.65
C ILE A 183 -0.66 -2.74 -18.85
N LEU A 184 -0.77 -2.89 -17.54
CA LEU A 184 -0.95 -1.78 -16.59
C LEU A 184 0.38 -1.40 -15.95
N ILE A 185 0.79 -0.14 -16.10
CA ILE A 185 2.06 0.37 -15.57
C ILE A 185 1.79 1.52 -14.61
N PHE A 186 2.35 1.46 -13.39
CA PHE A 186 2.23 2.56 -12.42
C PHE A 186 3.35 2.60 -11.39
N GLY A 187 3.72 3.80 -10.96
CA GLY A 187 4.79 4.03 -9.98
C GLY A 187 4.32 4.38 -8.57
N GLY A 188 3.02 4.28 -8.28
CA GLY A 188 2.40 4.81 -7.07
C GLY A 188 1.89 6.25 -7.26
N SER A 189 1.36 6.90 -6.21
CA SER A 189 0.59 8.16 -6.31
C SER A 189 1.33 9.35 -6.94
N LYS A 190 2.64 9.35 -6.94
CA LYS A 190 3.47 10.41 -7.54
C LYS A 190 4.11 9.99 -8.88
N GLY A 191 3.82 8.78 -9.36
CA GLY A 191 4.57 8.16 -10.44
C GLY A 191 5.96 7.68 -9.98
N ALA A 192 6.75 7.14 -10.92
CA ALA A 192 8.12 6.68 -10.68
C ALA A 192 8.99 7.03 -11.89
N ASN A 193 9.81 8.09 -11.76
CA ASN A 193 10.60 8.62 -12.87
C ASN A 193 11.48 7.57 -13.55
N SER A 194 12.20 6.74 -12.77
CA SER A 194 13.07 5.70 -13.34
C SER A 194 12.26 4.62 -14.07
N LEU A 195 11.05 4.24 -13.57
CA LEU A 195 10.16 3.31 -14.25
C LEU A 195 9.64 3.91 -15.57
N ASN A 196 9.20 5.19 -15.54
CA ASN A 196 8.76 5.90 -16.73
C ASN A 196 9.87 5.93 -17.80
N LEU A 197 11.10 6.30 -17.41
CA LEU A 197 12.24 6.34 -18.31
C LEU A 197 12.63 4.94 -18.81
N GLY A 198 12.70 3.93 -17.93
CA GLY A 198 13.02 2.56 -18.31
C GLY A 198 12.04 1.97 -19.32
N MET A 199 10.76 2.44 -19.29
CA MET A 199 9.79 2.07 -20.34
C MET A 199 10.07 2.80 -21.66
N ILE A 200 10.18 4.14 -21.66
CA ILE A 200 10.18 4.91 -22.91
C ILE A 200 11.53 4.91 -23.63
N GLU A 201 12.64 4.64 -22.96
CA GLU A 201 13.97 4.61 -23.56
C GLU A 201 14.22 3.35 -24.42
N HIS A 202 13.37 2.33 -24.29
CA HIS A 202 13.54 1.03 -24.98
C HIS A 202 12.29 0.57 -25.75
N LEU A 203 11.38 1.49 -26.09
CA LEU A 203 10.13 1.18 -26.82
C LEU A 203 10.33 0.59 -28.22
N ASP A 204 11.50 0.84 -28.83
CA ASP A 204 11.88 0.25 -30.11
C ASP A 204 11.83 -1.29 -30.08
N GLN A 205 12.14 -1.90 -28.95
CA GLN A 205 12.05 -3.34 -28.75
C GLN A 205 10.61 -3.88 -28.79
N LEU A 206 9.60 -3.05 -28.53
CA LEU A 206 8.17 -3.42 -28.60
C LEU A 206 7.54 -3.21 -29.99
N ARG A 207 8.24 -2.58 -30.94
CA ARG A 207 7.69 -2.24 -32.27
C ARG A 207 7.13 -3.46 -33.02
N SER A 208 7.80 -4.61 -32.93
CA SER A 208 7.37 -5.83 -33.61
C SER A 208 6.04 -6.40 -33.10
N ILE A 209 5.61 -5.99 -31.91
CA ILE A 209 4.36 -6.45 -31.29
C ILE A 209 3.42 -5.27 -30.96
N ALA A 210 3.71 -4.07 -31.45
CA ALA A 210 2.95 -2.86 -31.15
C ALA A 210 1.43 -3.02 -31.42
N SER A 211 1.05 -3.70 -32.50
CA SER A 211 -0.34 -3.99 -32.84
C SER A 211 -1.03 -5.02 -31.92
N LYS A 212 -0.25 -5.80 -31.16
CA LYS A 212 -0.72 -6.90 -30.29
C LYS A 212 -0.80 -6.52 -28.82
N ILE A 213 -0.37 -5.31 -28.44
CA ILE A 213 -0.36 -4.85 -27.07
C ILE A 213 -1.20 -3.57 -26.89
N LYS A 214 -1.68 -3.35 -25.69
CA LYS A 214 -2.34 -2.13 -25.25
C LYS A 214 -1.82 -1.77 -23.85
N ILE A 215 -1.47 -0.52 -23.63
CA ILE A 215 -0.83 -0.08 -22.40
C ILE A 215 -1.69 0.98 -21.71
N VAL A 216 -1.84 0.85 -20.40
CA VAL A 216 -2.30 1.95 -19.51
C VAL A 216 -1.14 2.31 -18.62
N HIS A 217 -0.69 3.57 -18.67
CA HIS A 217 0.50 4.02 -17.93
C HIS A 217 0.20 5.24 -17.05
N GLN A 218 0.24 5.05 -15.73
CA GLN A 218 0.19 6.15 -14.77
C GLN A 218 1.58 6.66 -14.47
N THR A 219 1.88 7.87 -14.91
CA THR A 219 3.23 8.44 -14.91
C THR A 219 3.52 9.42 -13.77
N GLY A 220 2.47 9.97 -13.13
CA GLY A 220 2.57 11.21 -12.36
C GLY A 220 2.57 12.44 -13.27
N ALA A 221 2.30 13.62 -12.70
CA ALA A 221 2.08 14.88 -13.44
C ALA A 221 3.24 15.24 -14.36
N ASP A 222 4.49 15.12 -13.89
CA ASP A 222 5.67 15.63 -14.59
C ASP A 222 6.02 14.86 -15.88
N PHE A 223 5.53 13.64 -16.06
CA PHE A 223 5.93 12.75 -17.15
C PHE A 223 4.84 12.48 -18.19
N VAL A 224 3.60 12.89 -17.97
CA VAL A 224 2.46 12.58 -18.87
C VAL A 224 2.75 12.93 -20.32
N ILE A 225 3.19 14.16 -20.59
CA ILE A 225 3.43 14.66 -21.95
C ILE A 225 4.58 13.88 -22.59
N LYS A 226 5.69 13.71 -21.88
CA LYS A 226 6.88 13.00 -22.38
C LYS A 226 6.58 11.55 -22.73
N VAL A 227 5.89 10.83 -21.84
CA VAL A 227 5.57 9.41 -22.02
C VAL A 227 4.56 9.22 -23.14
N ARG A 228 3.51 10.05 -23.21
CA ARG A 228 2.52 10.00 -24.29
C ARG A 228 3.18 10.16 -25.67
N LYS A 229 4.00 11.20 -25.83
CA LYS A 229 4.73 11.45 -27.08
C LYS A 229 5.64 10.27 -27.47
N ALA A 230 6.30 9.64 -26.51
CA ALA A 230 7.16 8.48 -26.78
C ALA A 230 6.36 7.28 -27.31
N TYR A 231 5.20 6.94 -26.70
CA TYR A 231 4.33 5.87 -27.20
C TYR A 231 3.75 6.19 -28.60
N GLU A 232 3.31 7.43 -28.85
CA GLU A 232 2.85 7.87 -30.16
C GLU A 232 3.92 7.70 -31.23
N GLN A 233 5.16 8.11 -30.96
CA GLN A 233 6.30 7.97 -31.88
C GLN A 233 6.69 6.50 -32.11
N ALA A 234 6.48 5.61 -31.14
CA ALA A 234 6.71 4.20 -31.27
C ALA A 234 5.55 3.45 -31.96
N GLY A 235 4.41 4.11 -32.21
CA GLY A 235 3.21 3.49 -32.79
C GLY A 235 2.53 2.49 -31.84
N ILE A 236 2.69 2.67 -30.52
CA ILE A 236 2.11 1.79 -29.49
C ILE A 236 0.84 2.42 -28.95
N GLU A 237 -0.27 1.67 -28.91
CA GLU A 237 -1.53 2.11 -28.30
C GLU A 237 -1.37 2.22 -26.78
N ALA A 238 -1.43 3.44 -26.25
CA ALA A 238 -1.26 3.70 -24.83
C ALA A 238 -2.19 4.80 -24.32
N ASP A 239 -2.89 4.51 -23.19
CA ASP A 239 -3.62 5.48 -22.38
C ASP A 239 -2.69 5.99 -21.27
N VAL A 240 -2.17 7.20 -21.42
CA VAL A 240 -1.20 7.80 -20.49
C VAL A 240 -1.90 8.78 -19.58
N ARG A 241 -1.85 8.50 -18.27
CA ARG A 241 -2.54 9.26 -17.22
C ARG A 241 -1.59 9.81 -16.17
N GLU A 242 -1.92 10.97 -15.64
CA GLU A 242 -1.25 11.53 -14.47
C GLU A 242 -1.49 10.64 -13.24
N PHE A 243 -2.76 10.32 -12.99
CA PHE A 243 -3.21 9.54 -11.86
C PHE A 243 -4.42 8.69 -12.22
N ILE A 244 -4.50 7.49 -11.65
CA ILE A 244 -5.63 6.58 -11.78
C ILE A 244 -6.37 6.53 -10.45
N THR A 245 -7.62 6.96 -10.42
CA THR A 245 -8.48 6.93 -9.22
C THR A 245 -9.15 5.58 -9.04
N ASP A 246 -9.59 4.97 -10.14
CA ASP A 246 -10.27 3.68 -10.18
C ASP A 246 -9.28 2.58 -10.58
N MET A 247 -8.42 2.19 -9.65
CA MET A 247 -7.45 1.10 -9.89
C MET A 247 -8.13 -0.26 -10.09
N GLY A 248 -9.32 -0.47 -9.52
CA GLY A 248 -10.03 -1.73 -9.63
C GLY A 248 -10.33 -2.09 -11.08
N THR A 249 -10.86 -1.14 -11.86
CA THR A 249 -11.11 -1.30 -13.30
C THR A 249 -9.84 -1.71 -14.04
N TYR A 250 -8.70 -1.07 -13.74
CA TYR A 250 -7.45 -1.35 -14.44
C TYR A 250 -6.77 -2.64 -13.99
N TYR A 251 -6.91 -3.03 -12.73
CA TYR A 251 -6.51 -4.38 -12.32
C TYR A 251 -7.36 -5.44 -13.03
N ALA A 252 -8.68 -5.27 -13.08
CA ALA A 252 -9.55 -6.21 -13.79
C ALA A 252 -9.18 -6.33 -15.28
N TRP A 253 -8.89 -5.20 -15.91
CA TRP A 253 -8.55 -5.09 -17.34
C TRP A 253 -7.18 -5.70 -17.68
N ALA A 254 -6.17 -5.59 -16.83
CA ALA A 254 -4.79 -5.93 -17.16
C ALA A 254 -4.53 -7.45 -17.20
N ASP A 255 -3.73 -7.88 -18.18
CA ASP A 255 -3.13 -9.23 -18.27
C ASP A 255 -1.79 -9.28 -17.52
N LEU A 256 -1.07 -8.15 -17.46
CA LEU A 256 0.20 -8.00 -16.75
C LEU A 256 0.26 -6.63 -16.05
N VAL A 257 0.74 -6.62 -14.82
CA VAL A 257 1.00 -5.40 -14.06
C VAL A 257 2.49 -5.12 -13.98
N VAL A 258 2.90 -3.87 -14.15
CA VAL A 258 4.28 -3.40 -13.91
C VAL A 258 4.24 -2.26 -12.92
N CYS A 259 4.85 -2.44 -11.74
CA CYS A 259 4.75 -1.40 -10.71
C CYS A 259 5.92 -1.38 -9.71
N ARG A 260 5.91 -0.38 -8.81
CA ARG A 260 6.78 -0.38 -7.63
C ARG A 260 6.35 -1.45 -6.62
N ALA A 261 7.31 -2.00 -5.87
CA ALA A 261 7.08 -3.03 -4.86
C ALA A 261 6.60 -2.47 -3.50
N GLY A 262 5.73 -1.46 -3.52
CA GLY A 262 5.09 -0.95 -2.32
C GLY A 262 4.12 -1.98 -1.71
N ALA A 263 4.05 -2.06 -0.39
CA ALA A 263 3.24 -3.06 0.31
C ALA A 263 1.75 -3.08 -0.13
N SER A 264 1.15 -1.90 -0.37
CA SER A 264 -0.24 -1.82 -0.86
C SER A 264 -0.38 -2.36 -2.27
N SER A 265 0.55 -2.01 -3.19
CA SER A 265 0.52 -2.51 -4.57
C SER A 265 0.66 -4.03 -4.61
N LEU A 266 1.60 -4.59 -3.83
CA LEU A 266 1.79 -6.03 -3.74
C LEU A 266 0.58 -6.75 -3.13
N ALA A 267 -0.06 -6.14 -2.14
CA ALA A 267 -1.30 -6.67 -1.57
C ALA A 267 -2.46 -6.65 -2.58
N GLU A 268 -2.57 -5.58 -3.38
CA GLU A 268 -3.57 -5.48 -4.44
C GLU A 268 -3.32 -6.52 -5.55
N ILE A 269 -2.06 -6.69 -5.99
CA ILE A 269 -1.64 -7.71 -6.96
C ILE A 269 -2.02 -9.11 -6.48
N THR A 270 -1.64 -9.45 -5.25
CA THR A 270 -1.91 -10.79 -4.72
C THR A 270 -3.41 -11.01 -4.46
N ALA A 271 -4.11 -10.01 -3.93
CA ALA A 271 -5.55 -10.10 -3.67
C ALA A 271 -6.39 -10.22 -4.96
N THR A 272 -5.91 -9.66 -6.09
CA THR A 272 -6.56 -9.75 -7.41
C THR A 272 -6.01 -10.88 -8.27
N GLY A 273 -4.97 -11.60 -7.80
CA GLY A 273 -4.35 -12.70 -8.56
C GLY A 273 -3.71 -12.25 -9.86
N LYS A 274 -3.13 -11.04 -9.91
CA LYS A 274 -2.52 -10.52 -11.14
C LYS A 274 -1.05 -10.89 -11.25
N PRO A 275 -0.60 -11.39 -12.42
CA PRO A 275 0.82 -11.55 -12.69
C PRO A 275 1.48 -10.18 -12.75
N ALA A 276 2.67 -10.04 -12.18
CA ALA A 276 3.31 -8.74 -12.14
C ALA A 276 4.83 -8.78 -12.27
N ILE A 277 5.38 -7.74 -12.92
CA ILE A 277 6.79 -7.36 -12.80
C ILE A 277 6.86 -6.22 -11.78
N VAL A 278 7.66 -6.41 -10.74
CA VAL A 278 7.80 -5.43 -9.66
C VAL A 278 9.19 -4.83 -9.63
N VAL A 279 9.26 -3.52 -9.48
CA VAL A 279 10.50 -2.77 -9.45
C VAL A 279 10.65 -2.10 -8.10
N PRO A 280 11.42 -2.66 -7.15
CA PRO A 280 11.62 -2.05 -5.84
C PRO A 280 12.18 -0.63 -5.92
N PHE A 281 11.69 0.26 -5.06
CA PHE A 281 12.23 1.61 -4.95
C PHE A 281 13.55 1.57 -4.16
N PRO A 282 14.69 2.00 -4.75
CA PRO A 282 16.01 1.78 -4.18
C PRO A 282 16.28 2.59 -2.91
N PHE A 283 15.48 3.64 -2.65
CA PHE A 283 15.60 4.48 -1.46
C PHE A 283 14.51 4.19 -0.42
N ALA A 284 13.86 3.04 -0.50
CA ALA A 284 12.90 2.60 0.50
C ALA A 284 13.58 2.43 1.87
N ALA A 285 12.89 2.83 2.94
CA ALA A 285 13.44 2.73 4.30
C ALA A 285 13.77 1.26 4.62
N GLU A 286 14.99 1.00 5.16
CA GLU A 286 15.46 -0.35 5.51
C GLU A 286 15.31 -1.37 4.34
N ASP A 287 15.25 -0.87 3.11
CA ASP A 287 15.10 -1.67 1.87
C ASP A 287 13.88 -2.62 1.88
N HIS A 288 12.79 -2.18 2.52
CA HIS A 288 11.60 -3.01 2.68
C HIS A 288 10.95 -3.40 1.35
N GLN A 289 11.06 -2.56 0.29
CA GLN A 289 10.46 -2.91 -1.00
C GLN A 289 11.15 -4.07 -1.68
N THR A 290 12.48 -4.15 -1.63
CA THR A 290 13.23 -5.30 -2.15
C THR A 290 12.87 -6.57 -1.36
N LYS A 291 12.79 -6.48 -0.03
CA LYS A 291 12.42 -7.63 0.80
C LYS A 291 11.00 -8.13 0.53
N ASN A 292 10.05 -7.22 0.36
CA ASN A 292 8.67 -7.58 -0.02
C ASN A 292 8.63 -8.25 -1.40
N ALA A 293 9.36 -7.70 -2.39
CA ALA A 293 9.41 -8.24 -3.75
C ALA A 293 10.06 -9.64 -3.80
N LEU A 294 11.21 -9.81 -3.15
CA LEU A 294 11.93 -11.08 -3.08
C LEU A 294 11.08 -12.19 -2.46
N TRP A 295 10.29 -11.87 -1.42
CA TRP A 295 9.40 -12.87 -0.84
C TRP A 295 8.38 -13.39 -1.85
N LEU A 296 7.75 -12.50 -2.64
CA LEU A 296 6.80 -12.90 -3.68
C LEU A 296 7.48 -13.60 -4.88
N GLU A 297 8.68 -13.16 -5.26
CA GLU A 297 9.45 -13.78 -6.33
C GLU A 297 9.87 -15.21 -5.97
N ASN A 298 10.31 -15.46 -4.75
CA ASN A 298 10.63 -16.80 -4.24
C ASN A 298 9.41 -17.74 -4.23
N HIS A 299 8.19 -17.19 -4.19
CA HIS A 299 6.94 -17.94 -4.36
C HIS A 299 6.43 -17.97 -5.80
N HIS A 300 7.23 -17.51 -6.77
CA HIS A 300 6.87 -17.44 -8.19
C HIS A 300 5.57 -16.68 -8.47
N ALA A 301 5.23 -15.72 -7.64
CA ALA A 301 4.03 -14.87 -7.78
C ALA A 301 4.28 -13.59 -8.59
N VAL A 302 5.52 -13.13 -8.63
CA VAL A 302 5.97 -11.96 -9.39
C VAL A 302 7.34 -12.21 -10.01
N ARG A 303 7.74 -11.35 -10.97
CA ARG A 303 9.13 -11.19 -11.41
C ARG A 303 9.66 -9.86 -10.87
N MET A 304 10.85 -9.87 -10.30
CA MET A 304 11.51 -8.65 -9.84
C MET A 304 12.51 -8.15 -10.87
N VAL A 305 12.55 -6.83 -11.07
CA VAL A 305 13.59 -6.12 -11.84
C VAL A 305 14.17 -5.04 -10.96
N GLY A 306 15.49 -4.99 -10.85
CA GLY A 306 16.19 -3.95 -10.08
C GLY A 306 16.03 -2.57 -10.71
N ASP A 307 15.90 -1.51 -9.91
CA ASP A 307 15.77 -0.14 -10.44
C ASP A 307 16.98 0.27 -11.29
N SER A 308 18.18 -0.17 -10.95
CA SER A 308 19.41 0.06 -11.73
C SER A 308 19.42 -0.63 -13.10
N GLU A 309 18.68 -1.73 -13.25
CA GLU A 309 18.60 -2.51 -14.48
C GLU A 309 17.63 -1.89 -15.50
N LEU A 310 16.79 -0.94 -15.08
CA LEU A 310 15.82 -0.27 -15.99
C LEU A 310 16.52 0.40 -17.18
N LYS A 311 17.71 0.96 -16.97
CA LYS A 311 18.49 1.63 -18.01
C LYS A 311 19.03 0.72 -19.11
N SER A 312 19.12 -0.59 -18.85
CA SER A 312 19.62 -1.58 -19.82
C SER A 312 18.52 -2.24 -20.66
N GLY A 313 17.25 -1.82 -20.49
CA GLY A 313 16.11 -2.40 -21.22
C GLY A 313 15.62 -3.73 -20.67
N VAL A 314 16.15 -4.21 -19.55
CA VAL A 314 15.74 -5.49 -18.91
C VAL A 314 14.23 -5.55 -18.66
N LEU A 315 13.59 -4.42 -18.30
CA LEU A 315 12.14 -4.37 -18.08
C LEU A 315 11.36 -4.79 -19.36
N ILE A 316 11.70 -4.18 -20.49
CA ILE A 316 11.05 -4.51 -21.77
C ILE A 316 11.35 -5.96 -22.17
N PHE A 317 12.59 -6.41 -21.98
CA PHE A 317 12.94 -7.81 -22.23
C PHE A 317 12.08 -8.77 -21.40
N ARG A 318 11.88 -8.51 -20.11
CA ARG A 318 11.01 -9.33 -19.25
C ARG A 318 9.54 -9.30 -19.65
N ILE A 319 9.02 -8.14 -20.08
CA ILE A 319 7.67 -8.03 -20.64
C ILE A 319 7.55 -8.95 -21.88
N LEU A 320 8.48 -8.86 -22.81
CA LEU A 320 8.48 -9.68 -24.04
C LEU A 320 8.60 -11.19 -23.75
N GLU A 321 9.41 -11.56 -22.77
CA GLU A 321 9.57 -12.95 -22.31
C GLU A 321 8.24 -13.49 -21.78
N LEU A 322 7.55 -12.75 -20.92
CA LEU A 322 6.26 -13.16 -20.37
C LEU A 322 5.16 -13.22 -21.44
N ILE A 323 5.09 -12.27 -22.37
CA ILE A 323 4.11 -12.32 -23.47
C ILE A 323 4.27 -13.58 -24.31
N LYS A 324 5.51 -14.06 -24.51
CA LYS A 324 5.81 -15.30 -25.23
C LYS A 324 5.57 -16.57 -24.41
N ASN A 325 5.37 -16.44 -23.11
CA ASN A 325 5.19 -17.57 -22.19
C ASN A 325 3.88 -17.48 -21.38
N PRO A 326 2.71 -17.72 -21.99
CA PRO A 326 1.42 -17.65 -21.31
C PRO A 326 1.30 -18.60 -20.11
N SER A 327 2.00 -19.73 -20.12
CA SER A 327 2.00 -20.69 -19.01
C SER A 327 2.64 -20.11 -17.75
N GLU A 328 3.69 -19.32 -17.90
CA GLU A 328 4.33 -18.63 -16.78
C GLU A 328 3.43 -17.55 -16.21
N ILE A 329 2.79 -16.73 -17.07
CA ILE A 329 1.78 -15.74 -16.65
C ILE A 329 0.69 -16.39 -15.80
N LYS A 330 0.15 -17.52 -16.27
CA LYS A 330 -0.87 -18.28 -15.53
C LYS A 330 -0.35 -18.76 -14.18
N THR A 331 0.84 -19.33 -14.13
CA THR A 331 1.48 -19.80 -12.89
C THR A 331 1.68 -18.65 -11.90
N MET A 332 2.18 -17.51 -12.38
CA MET A 332 2.34 -16.30 -11.55
C MET A 332 1.00 -15.82 -10.97
N ALA A 333 -0.05 -15.76 -11.79
CA ALA A 333 -1.39 -15.37 -11.36
C ALA A 333 -1.96 -16.30 -10.29
N GLU A 334 -1.86 -17.62 -10.50
CA GLU A 334 -2.32 -18.65 -9.54
C GLU A 334 -1.56 -18.55 -8.21
N ASN A 335 -0.24 -18.36 -8.25
CA ASN A 335 0.58 -18.24 -7.07
C ASN A 335 0.30 -16.90 -6.33
N ALA A 336 0.15 -15.80 -7.06
CA ALA A 336 -0.26 -14.54 -6.47
C ALA A 336 -1.61 -14.66 -5.74
N ALA A 337 -2.60 -15.29 -6.37
CA ALA A 337 -3.92 -15.51 -5.77
C ALA A 337 -3.87 -16.37 -4.49
N LYS A 338 -3.02 -17.42 -4.45
CA LYS A 338 -2.84 -18.27 -3.25
C LYS A 338 -2.27 -17.48 -2.06
N LEU A 339 -1.41 -16.49 -2.33
CA LEU A 339 -0.78 -15.63 -1.32
C LEU A 339 -1.67 -14.46 -0.93
N GLY A 340 -2.68 -14.15 -1.73
CA GLY A 340 -3.59 -13.04 -1.54
C GLY A 340 -4.47 -13.19 -0.30
N ARG A 341 -4.73 -12.07 0.37
CA ARG A 341 -5.63 -12.00 1.54
C ARG A 341 -6.68 -10.90 1.35
N PRO A 342 -7.65 -11.11 0.44
CA PRO A 342 -8.64 -10.08 0.09
C PRO A 342 -9.52 -9.65 1.27
N ASN A 343 -9.67 -10.50 2.27
CA ASN A 343 -10.49 -10.25 3.46
C ASN A 343 -9.70 -9.62 4.63
N ALA A 344 -8.49 -9.11 4.42
CA ALA A 344 -7.62 -8.57 5.48
C ALA A 344 -8.33 -7.52 6.35
N ALA A 345 -8.99 -6.54 5.75
CA ALA A 345 -9.73 -5.52 6.49
C ALA A 345 -10.82 -6.12 7.40
N ARG A 346 -11.58 -7.08 6.87
CA ARG A 346 -12.63 -7.79 7.63
C ARG A 346 -12.05 -8.62 8.78
N ALA A 347 -10.92 -9.28 8.54
CA ALA A 347 -10.24 -10.06 9.58
C ALA A 347 -9.78 -9.17 10.75
N ILE A 348 -9.20 -7.99 10.45
CA ILE A 348 -8.84 -7.00 11.47
C ILE A 348 -10.07 -6.53 12.25
N VAL A 349 -11.13 -6.12 11.56
CA VAL A 349 -12.37 -5.64 12.19
C VAL A 349 -12.96 -6.70 13.12
N LEU A 350 -13.07 -7.94 12.67
CA LEU A 350 -13.61 -9.03 13.48
C LEU A 350 -12.73 -9.33 14.71
N GLU A 351 -11.40 -9.28 14.55
CA GLU A 351 -10.49 -9.53 15.65
C GLU A 351 -10.54 -8.41 16.72
N ILE A 352 -10.70 -7.16 16.30
CA ILE A 352 -10.90 -6.04 17.23
C ILE A 352 -12.21 -6.19 18.01
N LEU A 353 -13.28 -6.67 17.37
CA LEU A 353 -14.60 -6.81 18.00
C LEU A 353 -14.73 -8.00 18.95
N LYS A 354 -13.85 -9.01 18.88
CA LYS A 354 -13.95 -10.20 19.75
C LYS A 354 -13.95 -9.86 21.24
N ASN A 355 -13.07 -8.95 21.66
CA ASN A 355 -12.94 -8.61 23.08
C ASN A 355 -14.10 -7.72 23.58
N GLN A 356 -14.76 -6.97 22.71
CA GLN A 356 -15.86 -6.10 23.09
C GLN A 356 -17.18 -6.83 23.33
N ARG A 357 -17.36 -8.03 22.73
CA ARG A 357 -18.52 -8.91 22.98
C ARG A 357 -18.43 -9.64 24.31
N LEU A 358 -17.27 -9.71 24.94
CA LEU A 358 -17.05 -10.32 26.26
C LEU A 358 -17.26 -9.32 27.42
N ALA A 359 -17.38 -8.02 27.11
CA ALA A 359 -17.53 -6.93 28.09
C ALA A 359 -18.95 -6.32 28.10
N ALA A 360 -19.86 -6.79 27.25
CA ALA A 360 -21.27 -6.42 27.18
C ALA A 360 -22.17 -7.60 27.63
#